data_96e5d5cbf0cc3a56a6580b79203eb54e
#
_entry.id   96e5d5cbf0cc3a56a6580b79203eb54e
#
_cell.length_a   1.000
_cell.length_b   1.000
_cell.length_c   1.000
_cell.angle_alpha   90.00
_cell.angle_beta   90.00
_cell.angle_gamma   90.00
#
_symmetry.space_group_name_H-M   'P 1'
#
loop_
_entity.id
_entity.type
_entity.pdbx_description
1 polymer ?
#
loop_
_entity_poly.entity_id
_entity_poly.type
_entity_poly.pdbx_seq_one_letter_code
_entity_poly.pdbx_strand_id
1 'polypeptide(L)'
;IQEVSSYLSIQIEMAFSRCISVMENGFKICCNELGKENPWIQKQVLKKVLEKTAGKKKDLERRHIEDLMRLLHNETGKKISLPYKMKAEKSYQYILVQKDELSDKQEIEGKLYCEDVTDLTNIVENDCIKIIDYDRIETGVQLRCRKPGDFFTFGKDQKRKSLSRYFIDEKIPRQLREEIPLVADGSHIVWIVGR
;
A
#
# COMPACT_ATOMS: atom_id res chain seq x y z
N ILE A 1 10.22 41.67 -6.51
CA ILE A 1 10.30 40.26 -6.01
C ILE A 1 8.89 39.66 -5.90
N GLN A 2 7.90 40.35 -5.33
CA GLN A 2 6.51 39.87 -5.19
C GLN A 2 5.81 39.60 -6.54
N GLU A 3 5.98 40.48 -7.52
CA GLU A 3 5.38 40.35 -8.86
C GLU A 3 5.88 39.10 -9.61
N VAL A 4 7.20 38.82 -9.54
CA VAL A 4 7.80 37.64 -10.15
C VAL A 4 7.27 36.36 -9.47
N SER A 5 7.18 36.38 -8.15
CA SER A 5 6.62 35.25 -7.40
C SER A 5 5.16 34.98 -7.76
N SER A 6 4.35 36.04 -7.91
CA SER A 6 2.95 35.91 -8.32
C SER A 6 2.82 35.36 -9.74
N TYR A 7 3.64 35.85 -10.68
CA TYR A 7 3.66 35.35 -12.04
C TYR A 7 4.03 33.86 -12.09
N LEU A 8 5.08 33.45 -11.39
CA LEU A 8 5.50 32.03 -11.33
C LEU A 8 4.41 31.14 -10.71
N SER A 9 3.73 31.63 -9.68
CA SER A 9 2.59 30.90 -9.08
C SER A 9 1.45 30.67 -10.07
N ILE A 10 1.12 31.69 -10.87
CA ILE A 10 0.10 31.58 -11.93
C ILE A 10 0.53 30.54 -12.97
N GLN A 11 1.78 30.57 -13.42
CA GLN A 11 2.28 29.59 -14.40
C GLN A 11 2.23 28.17 -13.87
N ILE A 12 2.57 27.95 -12.60
CA ILE A 12 2.48 26.63 -11.95
C ILE A 12 1.02 26.14 -11.90
N GLU A 13 0.05 27.04 -11.56
CA GLU A 13 -1.38 26.68 -11.52
C GLU A 13 -1.89 26.31 -12.90
N MET A 14 -1.55 27.10 -13.93
CA MET A 14 -1.95 26.83 -15.31
C MET A 14 -1.38 25.48 -15.82
N ALA A 15 -0.10 25.23 -15.56
CA ALA A 15 0.54 23.95 -15.91
C ALA A 15 -0.08 22.79 -15.11
N PHE A 16 -0.37 22.97 -13.84
CA PHE A 16 -1.03 21.98 -13.00
C PHE A 16 -2.41 21.60 -13.58
N SER A 17 -3.22 22.58 -13.95
CA SER A 17 -4.56 22.36 -14.53
C SER A 17 -4.52 21.64 -15.87
N ARG A 18 -3.49 21.87 -16.70
CA ARG A 18 -3.33 21.20 -18.00
C ARG A 18 -2.81 19.76 -17.87
N CYS A 19 -1.84 19.56 -16.97
CA CYS A 19 -1.08 18.31 -16.91
C CYS A 19 -1.65 17.29 -15.94
N ILE A 20 -2.51 17.70 -14.99
CA ILE A 20 -2.90 16.89 -13.83
C ILE A 20 -4.43 16.69 -13.83
N SER A 21 -4.82 15.44 -13.69
CA SER A 21 -6.21 15.05 -13.42
C SER A 21 -6.32 14.47 -11.99
N VAL A 22 -7.37 14.85 -11.29
CA VAL A 22 -7.67 14.33 -9.95
C VAL A 22 -8.25 12.92 -10.08
N MET A 23 -7.83 12.02 -9.20
CA MET A 23 -8.39 10.69 -9.02
C MET A 23 -8.89 10.55 -7.57
N GLU A 24 -9.65 9.51 -7.30
CA GLU A 24 -10.21 9.25 -5.96
C GLU A 24 -9.12 9.25 -4.88
N ASN A 25 -8.00 8.57 -5.12
CA ASN A 25 -6.91 8.39 -4.14
C ASN A 25 -5.59 9.02 -4.58
N GLY A 26 -5.63 10.09 -5.39
CA GLY A 26 -4.41 10.72 -5.86
C GLY A 26 -4.54 11.53 -7.14
N PHE A 27 -3.49 11.48 -7.95
CA PHE A 27 -3.39 12.30 -9.16
C PHE A 27 -2.84 11.49 -10.33
N LYS A 28 -3.36 11.77 -11.51
CA LYS A 28 -2.89 11.28 -12.80
C LYS A 28 -2.15 12.42 -13.52
N ILE A 29 -0.91 12.19 -13.88
CA ILE A 29 -0.02 13.16 -14.53
C ILE A 29 0.09 12.80 -16.02
N CYS A 30 -0.25 13.70 -16.92
CA CYS A 30 -0.03 13.51 -18.35
C CYS A 30 1.43 13.81 -18.69
N CYS A 31 2.20 12.78 -19.06
CA CYS A 31 3.64 12.92 -19.33
C CYS A 31 3.93 13.82 -20.55
N ASN A 32 3.11 13.70 -21.59
CA ASN A 32 3.28 14.49 -22.81
C ASN A 32 3.05 15.97 -22.57
N GLU A 33 2.02 16.33 -21.82
CA GLU A 33 1.75 17.74 -21.49
C GLU A 33 2.77 18.30 -20.52
N LEU A 34 3.12 17.54 -19.47
CA LEU A 34 4.14 17.97 -18.53
C LEU A 34 5.52 18.11 -19.19
N GLY A 35 5.85 17.23 -20.15
CA GLY A 35 7.11 17.28 -20.88
C GLY A 35 7.30 18.54 -21.74
N LYS A 36 6.22 19.23 -22.12
CA LYS A 36 6.27 20.52 -22.86
C LYS A 36 6.61 21.71 -21.97
N GLU A 37 6.44 21.57 -20.66
CA GLU A 37 6.68 22.64 -19.72
C GLU A 37 8.20 22.84 -19.45
N ASN A 38 8.55 24.07 -19.02
CA ASN A 38 9.93 24.33 -18.57
C ASN A 38 10.32 23.37 -17.42
N PRO A 39 11.55 22.83 -17.38
CA PRO A 39 11.99 21.88 -16.36
C PRO A 39 11.78 22.35 -14.92
N TRP A 40 11.87 23.64 -14.67
CA TRP A 40 11.60 24.21 -13.36
C TRP A 40 10.10 24.13 -13.02
N ILE A 41 9.21 24.46 -13.97
CA ILE A 41 7.75 24.32 -13.82
C ILE A 41 7.37 22.84 -13.61
N GLN A 42 7.96 21.93 -14.38
CA GLN A 42 7.74 20.47 -14.19
C GLN A 42 7.98 20.08 -12.73
N LYS A 43 9.13 20.48 -12.15
CA LYS A 43 9.47 20.19 -10.76
C LYS A 43 8.48 20.78 -9.77
N GLN A 44 8.01 22.00 -10.00
CA GLN A 44 7.02 22.65 -9.12
C GLN A 44 5.64 21.97 -9.19
N VAL A 45 5.22 21.56 -10.39
CA VAL A 45 3.97 20.80 -10.58
C VAL A 45 4.06 19.44 -9.87
N LEU A 46 5.16 18.70 -10.03
CA LEU A 46 5.38 17.42 -9.35
C LEU A 46 5.43 17.57 -7.83
N LYS A 47 6.13 18.61 -7.34
CA LYS A 47 6.14 18.94 -5.91
C LYS A 47 4.72 19.16 -5.38
N LYS A 48 3.92 19.94 -6.11
CA LYS A 48 2.53 20.21 -5.74
C LYS A 48 1.65 18.96 -5.74
N VAL A 49 1.85 18.06 -6.70
CA VAL A 49 1.19 16.73 -6.71
C VAL A 49 1.54 15.95 -5.45
N LEU A 50 2.84 15.86 -5.10
CA LEU A 50 3.28 15.16 -3.90
C LEU A 50 2.69 15.75 -2.62
N GLU A 51 2.73 17.08 -2.48
CA GLU A 51 2.18 17.79 -1.31
C GLU A 51 0.66 17.56 -1.16
N LYS A 52 -0.07 17.62 -2.27
CA LYS A 52 -1.52 17.38 -2.27
C LYS A 52 -1.87 15.92 -1.97
N THR A 53 -1.13 14.97 -2.54
CA THR A 53 -1.35 13.53 -2.28
C THR A 53 -1.01 13.18 -0.84
N ALA A 54 0.10 13.69 -0.31
CA ALA A 54 0.51 13.46 1.08
C ALA A 54 -0.42 14.12 2.11
N GLY A 55 -1.04 15.25 1.74
CA GLY A 55 -1.74 16.13 2.68
C GLY A 55 -0.79 16.87 3.65
N LYS A 56 0.52 16.76 3.46
CA LYS A 56 1.59 17.34 4.30
C LYS A 56 2.76 17.77 3.42
N LYS A 57 3.54 18.77 3.90
CA LYS A 57 4.74 19.28 3.22
C LYS A 57 6.03 18.74 3.80
N LYS A 58 6.01 18.23 5.03
CA LYS A 58 7.18 17.73 5.74
C LYS A 58 7.65 16.43 5.07
N ASP A 59 8.95 16.14 5.15
CA ASP A 59 9.59 14.89 4.64
C ASP A 59 9.49 14.66 3.10
N LEU A 60 8.98 15.65 2.35
CA LEU A 60 9.02 15.62 0.89
C LEU A 60 10.32 16.29 0.41
N GLU A 61 11.33 15.46 0.16
CA GLU A 61 12.66 15.90 -0.22
C GLU A 61 12.80 16.05 -1.74
N ARG A 62 13.85 16.77 -2.15
CA ARG A 62 14.19 16.98 -3.56
C ARG A 62 14.35 15.66 -4.33
N ARG A 63 14.91 14.61 -3.70
CA ARG A 63 15.09 13.29 -4.31
C ARG A 63 13.77 12.70 -4.83
N HIS A 64 12.66 12.88 -4.10
CA HIS A 64 11.36 12.33 -4.52
C HIS A 64 10.83 13.02 -5.78
N ILE A 65 11.11 14.32 -5.94
CA ILE A 65 10.80 15.06 -7.17
C ILE A 65 11.67 14.56 -8.33
N GLU A 66 12.96 14.33 -8.08
CA GLU A 66 13.90 13.82 -9.07
C GLU A 66 13.55 12.38 -9.51
N ASP A 67 13.07 11.54 -8.59
CA ASP A 67 12.60 10.20 -8.91
C ASP A 67 11.35 10.24 -9.81
N LEU A 68 10.41 11.15 -9.55
CA LEU A 68 9.26 11.38 -10.43
C LEU A 68 9.68 11.95 -11.79
N MET A 69 10.67 12.85 -11.83
CA MET A 69 11.24 13.36 -13.10
C MET A 69 11.87 12.24 -13.92
N ARG A 70 12.60 11.30 -13.30
CA ARG A 70 13.11 10.11 -13.98
C ARG A 70 11.99 9.22 -14.49
N LEU A 71 10.91 9.08 -13.71
CA LEU A 71 9.77 8.24 -14.08
C LEU A 71 9.06 8.76 -15.34
N LEU A 72 9.11 10.06 -15.64
CA LEU A 72 8.57 10.62 -16.89
C LEU A 72 9.17 9.96 -18.14
N HIS A 73 10.46 9.60 -18.08
CA HIS A 73 11.24 9.05 -19.19
C HIS A 73 11.39 7.52 -19.13
N ASN A 74 10.86 6.87 -18.09
CA ASN A 74 10.96 5.44 -17.90
C ASN A 74 9.91 4.67 -18.72
N GLU A 75 10.14 3.36 -18.84
CA GLU A 75 9.22 2.43 -19.46
C GLU A 75 7.93 2.24 -18.66
N THR A 76 6.87 1.83 -19.35
CA THR A 76 5.58 1.50 -18.73
C THR A 76 5.73 0.37 -17.72
N GLY A 77 5.02 0.48 -16.59
CA GLY A 77 5.05 -0.50 -15.50
C GLY A 77 6.11 -0.22 -14.44
N LYS A 78 7.01 0.75 -14.63
CA LYS A 78 7.97 1.16 -13.61
C LYS A 78 7.25 1.79 -12.43
N LYS A 79 7.61 1.36 -11.21
CA LYS A 79 7.02 1.82 -9.94
C LYS A 79 8.10 2.38 -9.04
N ILE A 80 7.75 3.43 -8.30
CA ILE A 80 8.58 3.99 -7.22
C ILE A 80 7.75 4.14 -5.95
N SER A 81 8.38 3.89 -4.81
CA SER A 81 7.80 4.15 -3.49
C SER A 81 8.16 5.55 -3.03
N LEU A 82 7.21 6.23 -2.44
CA LEU A 82 7.32 7.61 -1.97
C LEU A 82 6.94 7.67 -0.47
N PRO A 83 7.34 8.73 0.26
CA PRO A 83 6.93 8.92 1.65
C PRO A 83 5.40 8.88 1.83
N TYR A 84 4.95 8.69 3.07
CA TYR A 84 3.54 8.68 3.45
C TYR A 84 2.72 7.57 2.76
N LYS A 85 3.35 6.41 2.55
CA LYS A 85 2.73 5.28 1.86
C LYS A 85 2.21 5.63 0.47
N MET A 86 2.82 6.63 -0.19
CA MET A 86 2.51 6.93 -1.57
C MET A 86 3.30 6.04 -2.52
N LYS A 87 2.74 5.78 -3.68
CA LYS A 87 3.41 5.13 -4.80
C LYS A 87 3.15 5.89 -6.09
N ALA A 88 4.14 5.87 -6.97
CA ALA A 88 3.96 6.35 -8.33
C ALA A 88 4.27 5.23 -9.33
N GLU A 89 3.44 5.11 -10.34
CA GLU A 89 3.54 4.10 -11.38
C GLU A 89 3.45 4.74 -12.77
N LYS A 90 4.38 4.39 -13.65
CA LYS A 90 4.33 4.77 -15.07
C LYS A 90 3.35 3.87 -15.80
N SER A 91 2.31 4.45 -16.39
CA SER A 91 1.31 3.76 -17.19
C SER A 91 1.15 4.46 -18.54
N TYR A 92 1.80 3.93 -19.56
CA TYR A 92 1.83 4.51 -20.91
C TYR A 92 2.20 6.01 -20.89
N GLN A 93 1.27 6.87 -21.25
CA GLN A 93 1.45 8.33 -21.32
C GLN A 93 1.21 9.04 -19.98
N TYR A 94 1.00 8.30 -18.92
CA TYR A 94 0.64 8.85 -17.61
C TYR A 94 1.56 8.36 -16.52
N ILE A 95 1.68 9.14 -15.46
CA ILE A 95 2.15 8.68 -14.15
C ILE A 95 0.97 8.79 -13.18
N LEU A 96 0.70 7.69 -12.49
CA LEU A 96 -0.31 7.62 -11.43
C LEU A 96 0.40 7.80 -10.10
N VAL A 97 0.08 8.86 -9.36
CA VAL A 97 0.59 9.10 -8.01
C VAL A 97 -0.57 8.91 -7.05
N GLN A 98 -0.50 7.87 -6.23
CA GLN A 98 -1.58 7.46 -5.35
C GLN A 98 -1.07 7.25 -3.93
N LYS A 99 -1.92 7.52 -2.96
CA LYS A 99 -1.72 7.05 -1.60
C LYS A 99 -2.05 5.56 -1.56
N ASP A 100 -1.17 4.78 -0.97
CA ASP A 100 -1.41 3.35 -0.78
C ASP A 100 -2.36 3.17 0.41
N GLU A 101 -3.64 3.44 0.20
CA GLU A 101 -4.68 3.29 1.22
C GLU A 101 -4.92 1.81 1.57
N LEU A 102 -4.42 0.92 0.72
CA LEU A 102 -4.51 -0.53 0.95
C LEU A 102 -3.71 -1.01 2.17
N SER A 103 -2.86 -0.15 2.77
CA SER A 103 -2.13 -0.53 3.99
C SER A 103 -2.90 -0.23 5.29
N ASP A 104 -3.96 0.58 5.25
CA ASP A 104 -4.74 0.94 6.44
C ASP A 104 -6.24 0.60 6.34
N LYS A 105 -6.73 0.19 5.16
CA LYS A 105 -8.14 -0.15 4.94
C LYS A 105 -8.34 -1.34 4.00
N GLN A 106 -7.69 -2.45 4.29
CA GLN A 106 -8.39 -3.70 4.08
C GLN A 106 -9.14 -3.98 5.39
N GLU A 107 -10.24 -3.26 5.60
CA GLU A 107 -11.28 -3.75 6.48
C GLU A 107 -11.74 -5.06 5.85
N ILE A 108 -11.29 -6.14 6.44
CA ILE A 108 -11.80 -7.47 6.11
C ILE A 108 -13.30 -7.40 6.44
N GLU A 109 -14.14 -7.62 5.44
CA GLU A 109 -15.58 -7.80 5.67
C GLU A 109 -15.78 -9.09 6.49
N GLY A 110 -15.67 -8.97 7.81
CA GLY A 110 -15.81 -10.08 8.73
C GLY A 110 -15.53 -9.67 10.16
N LYS A 111 -16.09 -10.42 11.08
CA LYS A 111 -15.85 -10.27 12.52
C LYS A 111 -15.27 -11.56 13.06
N LEU A 112 -14.23 -11.42 13.87
CA LEU A 112 -13.68 -12.53 14.64
C LEU A 112 -14.47 -12.66 15.94
N TYR A 113 -14.98 -13.85 16.18
CA TYR A 113 -15.59 -14.24 17.44
C TYR A 113 -14.69 -15.29 18.10
N CYS A 114 -14.38 -15.10 19.36
CA CYS A 114 -13.63 -16.07 20.15
C CYS A 114 -14.51 -16.51 21.34
N GLU A 115 -14.63 -17.81 21.50
CA GLU A 115 -15.40 -18.42 22.59
C GLU A 115 -14.52 -19.48 23.28
N ASP A 116 -14.57 -19.52 24.60
CA ASP A 116 -13.94 -20.58 25.37
C ASP A 116 -14.74 -21.85 25.28
N VAL A 117 -14.11 -22.93 24.87
CA VAL A 117 -14.75 -24.21 24.67
C VAL A 117 -14.12 -25.27 25.56
N THR A 118 -14.93 -25.89 26.42
CA THR A 118 -14.50 -26.97 27.30
C THR A 118 -14.77 -28.36 26.72
N ASP A 119 -15.73 -28.48 25.78
CA ASP A 119 -16.06 -29.73 25.11
C ASP A 119 -15.85 -29.59 23.60
N LEU A 120 -14.86 -30.29 23.07
CA LEU A 120 -14.50 -30.28 21.67
C LEU A 120 -15.23 -31.34 20.82
N THR A 121 -16.03 -32.20 21.43
CA THR A 121 -16.60 -33.38 20.75
C THR A 121 -17.58 -33.07 19.62
N ASN A 122 -18.22 -31.88 19.66
CA ASN A 122 -19.22 -31.46 18.70
C ASN A 122 -18.76 -30.32 17.77
N ILE A 123 -17.51 -29.91 17.85
CA ILE A 123 -16.99 -28.81 17.01
C ILE A 123 -16.31 -29.38 15.78
N VAL A 124 -16.80 -29.00 14.61
CA VAL A 124 -16.20 -29.35 13.33
C VAL A 124 -15.48 -28.12 12.80
N GLU A 125 -14.16 -28.21 12.68
CA GLU A 125 -13.36 -27.19 12.00
C GLU A 125 -13.77 -27.08 10.53
N ASN A 126 -13.81 -25.85 10.03
CA ASN A 126 -14.09 -25.57 8.62
C ASN A 126 -13.41 -24.24 8.24
N ASP A 127 -13.69 -23.73 7.04
CA ASP A 127 -13.12 -22.48 6.52
C ASP A 127 -13.41 -21.24 7.40
N CYS A 128 -14.38 -21.32 8.31
CA CYS A 128 -14.80 -20.21 9.19
C CYS A 128 -14.68 -20.53 10.68
N ILE A 129 -14.35 -21.78 11.04
CA ILE A 129 -14.24 -22.22 12.44
C ILE A 129 -12.90 -22.90 12.65
N LYS A 130 -12.12 -22.40 13.60
CA LYS A 130 -10.80 -22.96 13.96
C LYS A 130 -10.67 -23.09 15.45
N ILE A 131 -10.23 -24.25 15.91
CA ILE A 131 -9.87 -24.48 17.30
C ILE A 131 -8.41 -24.10 17.49
N ILE A 132 -8.12 -23.25 18.46
CA ILE A 132 -6.77 -22.79 18.82
C ILE A 132 -6.51 -22.97 20.29
N ASP A 133 -5.24 -23.22 20.62
CA ASP A 133 -4.74 -23.23 21.99
C ASP A 133 -4.51 -21.78 22.41
N TYR A 134 -5.42 -21.21 23.19
CA TYR A 134 -5.38 -19.79 23.57
C TYR A 134 -4.26 -19.47 24.54
N ASP A 135 -3.76 -20.45 25.32
CA ASP A 135 -2.61 -20.26 26.22
C ASP A 135 -1.31 -19.91 25.50
N ARG A 136 -1.28 -20.10 24.17
CA ARG A 136 -0.13 -19.73 23.32
C ARG A 136 -0.26 -18.36 22.68
N ILE A 137 -1.33 -17.63 22.94
CA ILE A 137 -1.55 -16.29 22.42
C ILE A 137 -0.93 -15.28 23.40
N GLU A 138 0.00 -14.46 22.91
CA GLU A 138 0.77 -13.54 23.74
C GLU A 138 0.13 -12.15 23.84
N THR A 139 -0.35 -11.60 22.71
CA THR A 139 -0.81 -10.20 22.61
C THR A 139 -2.30 -10.09 22.27
N GLY A 140 -2.93 -11.22 21.94
CA GLY A 140 -4.31 -11.30 21.50
C GLY A 140 -4.46 -11.40 19.98
N VAL A 141 -5.55 -12.03 19.54
CA VAL A 141 -5.80 -12.33 18.13
C VAL A 141 -6.51 -11.18 17.43
N GLN A 142 -6.09 -10.88 16.21
CA GLN A 142 -6.69 -9.88 15.35
C GLN A 142 -6.98 -10.45 13.96
N LEU A 143 -8.14 -10.16 13.42
CA LEU A 143 -8.46 -10.42 12.03
C LEU A 143 -7.90 -9.28 11.17
N ARG A 144 -6.97 -9.59 10.28
CA ARG A 144 -6.31 -8.61 9.42
C ARG A 144 -5.74 -9.22 8.15
N CYS A 145 -5.40 -8.42 7.18
CA CYS A 145 -4.59 -8.84 6.05
C CYS A 145 -3.10 -8.94 6.43
N ARG A 146 -2.31 -9.47 5.52
CA ARG A 146 -0.87 -9.68 5.74
C ARG A 146 -0.10 -8.38 5.97
N LYS A 147 0.95 -8.50 6.77
CA LYS A 147 1.97 -7.44 6.98
C LYS A 147 3.37 -7.97 6.64
N PRO A 148 4.32 -7.09 6.31
CA PRO A 148 5.72 -7.49 6.19
C PRO A 148 6.23 -8.11 7.49
N GLY A 149 6.94 -9.24 7.39
CA GLY A 149 7.48 -9.93 8.55
C GLY A 149 6.57 -11.03 9.13
N ASP A 150 5.34 -11.18 8.64
CA ASP A 150 4.43 -12.22 9.09
C ASP A 150 5.01 -13.63 8.85
N PHE A 151 4.83 -14.47 9.85
CA PHE A 151 5.29 -15.85 9.85
C PHE A 151 4.29 -16.75 10.58
N PHE A 152 4.41 -18.04 10.39
CA PHE A 152 3.74 -19.05 11.20
C PHE A 152 4.73 -20.13 11.59
N THR A 153 4.35 -20.89 12.62
CA THR A 153 5.13 -22.01 13.12
C THR A 153 4.44 -23.32 12.76
N PHE A 154 5.21 -24.35 12.45
CA PHE A 154 4.67 -25.66 12.11
C PHE A 154 5.55 -26.79 12.66
N GLY A 155 4.91 -27.96 12.84
CA GLY A 155 5.55 -29.15 13.37
C GLY A 155 5.84 -29.05 14.89
N LYS A 156 6.27 -30.19 15.47
CA LYS A 156 6.61 -30.28 16.90
C LYS A 156 7.82 -29.40 17.26
N ASP A 157 8.71 -29.16 16.31
CA ASP A 157 9.94 -28.36 16.50
C ASP A 157 9.67 -26.84 16.36
N GLN A 158 8.43 -26.41 16.18
CA GLN A 158 8.02 -25.01 16.00
C GLN A 158 8.86 -24.25 14.95
N LYS A 159 9.14 -24.90 13.83
CA LYS A 159 9.90 -24.29 12.74
C LYS A 159 9.13 -23.11 12.15
N ARG A 160 9.82 -21.98 12.04
CA ARG A 160 9.26 -20.76 11.44
C ARG A 160 9.30 -20.83 9.91
N LYS A 161 8.19 -20.43 9.28
CA LYS A 161 8.09 -20.19 7.85
C LYS A 161 7.45 -18.85 7.61
N SER A 162 8.06 -17.99 6.77
CA SER A 162 7.46 -16.72 6.45
C SER A 162 6.16 -16.92 5.65
N LEU A 163 5.16 -16.10 5.93
CA LEU A 163 3.89 -16.13 5.20
C LEU A 163 4.08 -15.90 3.70
N SER A 164 5.03 -15.04 3.33
CA SER A 164 5.37 -14.79 1.92
C SER A 164 5.89 -16.06 1.22
N ARG A 165 6.71 -16.86 1.90
CA ARG A 165 7.21 -18.12 1.36
C ARG A 165 6.09 -19.16 1.24
N TYR A 166 5.21 -19.23 2.23
CA TYR A 166 4.04 -20.10 2.17
C TYR A 166 3.17 -19.78 0.94
N PHE A 167 2.85 -18.50 0.69
CA PHE A 167 2.05 -18.12 -0.46
C PHE A 167 2.70 -18.44 -1.81
N ILE A 168 4.04 -18.47 -1.88
CA ILE A 168 4.78 -18.89 -3.08
C ILE A 168 4.65 -20.39 -3.26
N ASP A 169 4.89 -21.15 -2.19
CA ASP A 169 4.86 -22.63 -2.22
C ASP A 169 3.46 -23.14 -2.57
N GLU A 170 2.41 -22.49 -2.04
CA GLU A 170 1.00 -22.77 -2.35
C GLU A 170 0.54 -22.16 -3.70
N LYS A 171 1.46 -21.56 -4.47
CA LYS A 171 1.19 -20.96 -5.79
C LYS A 171 0.05 -19.93 -5.78
N ILE A 172 -0.14 -19.22 -4.66
CA ILE A 172 -1.18 -18.19 -4.54
C ILE A 172 -0.77 -16.99 -5.40
N PRO A 173 -1.62 -16.54 -6.33
CA PRO A 173 -1.36 -15.37 -7.16
C PRO A 173 -1.08 -14.11 -6.30
N ARG A 174 -0.10 -13.30 -6.71
CA ARG A 174 0.36 -12.14 -5.93
C ARG A 174 -0.78 -11.17 -5.58
N GLN A 175 -1.71 -10.99 -6.51
CA GLN A 175 -2.86 -10.09 -6.34
C GLN A 175 -3.77 -10.53 -5.19
N LEU A 176 -4.03 -11.82 -5.06
CA LEU A 176 -4.89 -12.37 -4.01
C LEU A 176 -4.26 -12.37 -2.61
N ARG A 177 -2.91 -12.33 -2.52
CA ARG A 177 -2.20 -12.42 -1.23
C ARG A 177 -2.49 -11.26 -0.29
N GLU A 178 -2.85 -10.12 -0.84
CA GLU A 178 -3.16 -8.91 -0.05
C GLU A 178 -4.58 -8.97 0.55
N GLU A 179 -5.47 -9.81 -0.01
CA GLU A 179 -6.89 -9.89 0.33
C GLU A 179 -7.21 -11.06 1.27
N ILE A 180 -6.29 -12.01 1.45
CA ILE A 180 -6.51 -13.18 2.29
C ILE A 180 -6.64 -12.77 3.76
N PRO A 181 -7.79 -13.08 4.42
CA PRO A 181 -7.96 -12.80 5.83
C PRO A 181 -7.07 -13.71 6.69
N LEU A 182 -6.45 -13.14 7.69
CA LEU A 182 -5.55 -13.81 8.61
C LEU A 182 -5.97 -13.53 10.04
N VAL A 183 -5.94 -14.54 10.88
CA VAL A 183 -6.00 -14.37 12.33
C VAL A 183 -4.56 -14.39 12.83
N ALA A 184 -4.12 -13.29 13.44
CA ALA A 184 -2.74 -13.07 13.81
C ALA A 184 -2.61 -12.60 15.27
N ASP A 185 -1.60 -13.10 15.95
CA ASP A 185 -1.10 -12.60 17.22
C ASP A 185 0.21 -11.83 16.93
N GLY A 186 0.12 -10.51 16.90
CA GLY A 186 1.22 -9.67 16.43
C GLY A 186 1.64 -10.00 14.99
N SER A 187 2.87 -10.50 14.81
CA SER A 187 3.39 -10.98 13.51
C SER A 187 3.27 -12.51 13.34
N HIS A 188 2.85 -13.23 14.38
CA HIS A 188 2.61 -14.68 14.32
C HIS A 188 1.21 -14.94 13.74
N ILE A 189 1.14 -15.67 12.65
CA ILE A 189 -0.13 -16.06 12.03
C ILE A 189 -0.62 -17.34 12.70
N VAL A 190 -1.77 -17.23 13.34
CA VAL A 190 -2.43 -18.34 14.03
C VAL A 190 -3.31 -19.12 13.06
N TRP A 191 -3.97 -18.41 12.12
CA TRP A 191 -4.84 -19.03 11.15
C TRP A 191 -4.90 -18.23 9.84
N ILE A 192 -4.83 -18.92 8.72
CA ILE A 192 -5.10 -18.40 7.38
C ILE A 192 -6.54 -18.80 7.06
N VAL A 193 -7.47 -17.85 7.10
CA VAL A 193 -8.91 -18.13 6.96
C VAL A 193 -9.22 -18.78 5.61
N GLY A 194 -9.99 -19.85 5.63
CA GLY A 194 -10.31 -20.63 4.43
C GLY A 194 -9.20 -21.62 4.01
N ARG A 195 -8.25 -21.93 4.92
CA ARG A 195 -7.14 -22.86 4.62
C ARG A 195 -6.65 -23.59 5.87
#